data_93569841f7dc6090e6f76a9be09570a5
#
_entry.id   93569841f7dc6090e6f76a9be09570a5
#
_cell.length_a   1.000
_cell.length_b   1.000
_cell.length_c   1.000
_cell.angle_alpha   90.00
_cell.angle_beta   90.00
_cell.angle_gamma   90.00
#
_symmetry.space_group_name_H-M   'P 1'
#
loop_
_entity.id
_entity.type
_entity.pdbx_description
1 polymer ?
#
loop_
_entity_poly.entity_id
_entity_poly.type
_entity_poly.pdbx_seq_one_letter_code
_entity_poly.pdbx_strand_id
1 'polypeptide(L)'
;SEKETQLFKLIKEKKITMPPAEQKSKWFLDTHNILKNNFYMPYEISSFSKKGYECQHNLNYWKILPYVGYGPSAYSYDGTKRWQNINSTDSYIKKLKSHRSPIHFSETINKKDKTNEIIGFGLRTASGILVDRIPKVYSQKFRKNLKSVQKKWEKAIIVDKNFIKLNQNGFLFADAIAIDLMI
;
A
#
# COMPACT_ATOMS: atom_id res chain seq x y z
N SER A 1 -13.83 10.29 -3.04
CA SER A 1 -14.83 9.30 -2.61
C SER A 1 -15.20 8.40 -3.79
N GLU A 2 -15.42 7.12 -3.52
CA GLU A 2 -15.84 6.18 -4.56
C GLU A 2 -17.21 6.58 -5.12
N LYS A 3 -17.35 6.44 -6.45
CA LYS A 3 -18.61 6.66 -7.14
C LYS A 3 -19.69 5.74 -6.54
N GLU A 4 -20.93 6.23 -6.48
CA GLU A 4 -22.11 5.52 -5.94
C GLU A 4 -22.21 5.43 -4.41
N THR A 5 -21.22 5.87 -3.65
CA THR A 5 -21.33 5.95 -2.19
C THR A 5 -22.25 7.11 -1.77
N GLN A 6 -22.88 6.99 -0.60
CA GLN A 6 -23.70 8.07 -0.02
C GLN A 6 -22.88 9.37 0.15
N LEU A 7 -21.63 9.25 0.58
CA LEU A 7 -20.72 10.39 0.70
C LEU A 7 -20.50 11.08 -0.65
N PHE A 8 -20.28 10.31 -1.73
CA PHE A 8 -20.12 10.88 -3.07
C PHE A 8 -21.36 11.67 -3.51
N LYS A 9 -22.57 11.14 -3.26
CA LYS A 9 -23.85 11.83 -3.56
C LYS A 9 -23.95 13.14 -2.80
N LEU A 10 -23.67 13.15 -1.49
CA LEU A 10 -23.74 14.36 -0.65
C LEU A 10 -22.72 15.44 -1.08
N ILE A 11 -21.51 15.03 -1.52
CA ILE A 11 -20.52 15.97 -2.05
C ILE A 11 -21.02 16.54 -3.39
N LYS A 12 -21.53 15.69 -4.30
CA LYS A 12 -22.06 16.11 -5.61
C LYS A 12 -23.24 17.07 -5.45
N GLU A 13 -24.10 16.83 -4.47
CA GLU A 13 -25.23 17.68 -4.13
C GLU A 13 -24.82 18.94 -3.31
N LYS A 14 -23.51 19.17 -3.09
CA LYS A 14 -22.97 20.27 -2.29
C LYS A 14 -23.48 20.33 -0.83
N LYS A 15 -24.02 19.23 -0.32
CA LYS A 15 -24.46 19.11 1.08
C LYS A 15 -23.29 18.93 2.06
N ILE A 16 -22.17 18.42 1.57
CA ILE A 16 -20.92 18.26 2.31
C ILE A 16 -19.80 18.86 1.49
N THR A 17 -18.97 19.68 2.13
CA THR A 17 -17.72 20.19 1.55
C THR A 17 -16.54 19.41 2.14
N MET A 18 -15.70 18.88 1.26
CA MET A 18 -14.48 18.19 1.72
C MET A 18 -13.45 19.21 2.21
N PRO A 19 -12.73 18.92 3.30
CA PRO A 19 -11.65 19.79 3.78
C PRO A 19 -10.59 20.03 2.69
N PRO A 20 -9.97 21.21 2.67
CA PRO A 20 -8.84 21.49 1.78
C PRO A 20 -7.70 20.49 1.96
N ALA A 21 -6.87 20.31 0.93
CA ALA A 21 -5.74 19.38 0.99
C ALA A 21 -4.76 19.70 2.13
N GLU A 22 -4.50 20.98 2.36
CA GLU A 22 -3.65 21.47 3.45
C GLU A 22 -4.18 21.05 4.83
N GLN A 23 -5.49 21.22 5.06
CA GLN A 23 -6.12 20.82 6.32
C GLN A 23 -6.05 19.30 6.53
N LYS A 24 -6.24 18.50 5.47
CA LYS A 24 -6.10 17.04 5.53
C LYS A 24 -4.66 16.64 5.86
N SER A 25 -3.68 17.28 5.25
CA SER A 25 -2.26 17.06 5.53
C SER A 25 -1.91 17.42 6.98
N LYS A 26 -2.44 18.55 7.47
CA LYS A 26 -2.27 18.94 8.87
C LYS A 26 -2.85 17.89 9.82
N TRP A 27 -4.08 17.46 9.60
CA TRP A 27 -4.71 16.42 10.44
C TRP A 27 -3.95 15.09 10.43
N PHE A 28 -3.41 14.71 9.27
CA PHE A 28 -2.56 13.52 9.16
C PHE A 28 -1.33 13.64 10.06
N LEU A 29 -0.60 14.75 9.97
CA LEU A 29 0.60 14.99 10.77
C LEU A 29 0.27 15.10 12.28
N ASP A 30 -0.80 15.80 12.62
CA ASP A 30 -1.27 15.93 14.01
C ASP A 30 -1.62 14.56 14.60
N THR A 31 -2.32 13.70 13.84
CA THR A 31 -2.65 12.33 14.25
C THR A 31 -1.40 11.52 14.54
N HIS A 32 -0.41 11.57 13.63
CA HIS A 32 0.88 10.90 13.84
C HIS A 32 1.58 11.38 15.10
N ASN A 33 1.61 12.69 15.36
CA ASN A 33 2.25 13.28 16.53
C ASN A 33 1.52 12.87 17.83
N ILE A 34 0.18 12.96 17.84
CA ILE A 34 -0.63 12.57 19.01
C ILE A 34 -0.41 11.11 19.36
N LEU A 35 -0.48 10.21 18.38
CA LEU A 35 -0.31 8.78 18.61
C LEU A 35 1.11 8.44 19.05
N LYS A 36 2.12 9.03 18.43
CA LYS A 36 3.52 8.85 18.80
C LYS A 36 3.79 9.31 20.23
N ASN A 37 3.25 10.44 20.65
CA ASN A 37 3.38 10.96 22.02
C ASN A 37 2.68 10.06 23.07
N ASN A 38 1.77 9.19 22.61
CA ASN A 38 1.10 8.17 23.42
C ASN A 38 1.68 6.76 23.20
N PHE A 39 2.92 6.65 22.68
CA PHE A 39 3.65 5.41 22.46
C PHE A 39 3.06 4.49 21.38
N TYR A 40 2.18 5.00 20.51
CA TYR A 40 1.70 4.30 19.33
C TYR A 40 2.54 4.72 18.13
N MET A 41 3.44 3.85 17.69
CA MET A 41 4.32 4.11 16.55
C MET A 41 3.67 3.69 15.25
N PRO A 42 3.78 4.49 14.17
CA PRO A 42 3.34 4.05 12.87
C PRO A 42 4.20 2.87 12.40
N TYR A 43 3.60 1.76 12.00
CA TYR A 43 4.30 0.69 11.31
C TYR A 43 4.01 0.69 9.79
N GLU A 44 2.97 1.41 9.39
CA GLU A 44 2.68 1.81 8.01
C GLU A 44 1.93 3.17 8.01
N ILE A 45 1.59 3.70 6.84
CA ILE A 45 1.05 5.07 6.65
C ILE A 45 -0.13 5.39 7.59
N SER A 46 -1.05 4.44 7.79
CA SER A 46 -2.34 4.67 8.47
C SER A 46 -2.56 3.78 9.68
N SER A 47 -1.60 2.93 10.04
CA SER A 47 -1.74 1.99 11.15
C SER A 47 -0.62 2.18 12.17
N PHE A 48 -1.04 2.16 13.43
CA PHE A 48 -0.18 2.44 14.57
C PHE A 48 -0.32 1.33 15.60
N SER A 49 0.76 1.06 16.32
CA SER A 49 0.75 0.10 17.42
C SER A 49 1.79 0.46 18.48
N LYS A 50 1.66 -0.13 19.65
CA LYS A 50 2.78 -0.22 20.59
C LYS A 50 3.81 -1.18 20.00
N LYS A 51 5.09 -1.00 20.34
CA LYS A 51 6.18 -1.85 19.87
C LYS A 51 5.89 -3.33 20.18
N GLY A 52 5.96 -4.20 19.15
CA GLY A 52 5.70 -5.63 19.24
C GLY A 52 4.24 -6.03 19.09
N TYR A 53 3.33 -5.06 18.88
CA TYR A 53 1.90 -5.29 18.66
C TYR A 53 1.45 -4.92 17.25
N GLU A 54 2.40 -4.85 16.30
CA GLU A 54 2.10 -4.59 14.90
C GLU A 54 1.22 -5.71 14.33
N CYS A 55 0.20 -5.36 13.55
CA CYS A 55 -0.67 -6.33 12.91
C CYS A 55 0.09 -7.16 11.88
N GLN A 56 0.46 -8.38 12.24
CA GLN A 56 1.24 -9.28 11.37
C GLN A 56 0.50 -9.58 10.06
N HIS A 57 -0.83 -9.67 10.09
CA HIS A 57 -1.64 -9.88 8.91
C HIS A 57 -1.45 -8.73 7.90
N ASN A 58 -1.53 -7.47 8.35
CA ASN A 58 -1.28 -6.31 7.49
C ASN A 58 0.16 -6.27 6.98
N LEU A 59 1.13 -6.57 7.85
CA LEU A 59 2.54 -6.61 7.47
C LEU A 59 2.81 -7.67 6.40
N ASN A 60 2.09 -8.79 6.39
CA ASN A 60 2.22 -9.81 5.35
C ASN A 60 1.86 -9.28 3.97
N TYR A 61 0.81 -8.47 3.85
CA TYR A 61 0.47 -7.79 2.59
C TYR A 61 1.56 -6.83 2.14
N TRP A 62 2.04 -5.96 3.05
CA TRP A 62 3.11 -5.01 2.73
C TRP A 62 4.43 -5.70 2.34
N LYS A 63 4.70 -6.87 2.88
CA LYS A 63 5.86 -7.71 2.54
C LYS A 63 5.65 -8.53 1.27
N ILE A 64 4.46 -8.51 0.68
CA ILE A 64 4.08 -9.29 -0.51
C ILE A 64 4.27 -10.80 -0.26
N LEU A 65 3.89 -11.27 0.92
CA LEU A 65 3.89 -12.68 1.26
C LEU A 65 2.63 -13.36 0.70
N PRO A 66 2.68 -14.67 0.41
CA PRO A 66 1.51 -15.43 0.00
C PRO A 66 0.38 -15.37 1.04
N TYR A 67 -0.85 -15.31 0.57
CA TYR A 67 -2.04 -15.34 1.41
C TYR A 67 -3.23 -15.94 0.66
N VAL A 68 -4.20 -16.45 1.39
CA VAL A 68 -5.45 -16.98 0.88
C VAL A 68 -6.61 -16.14 1.41
N GLY A 69 -7.41 -15.63 0.49
CA GLY A 69 -8.62 -14.88 0.82
C GLY A 69 -9.87 -15.75 0.69
N TYR A 70 -10.72 -15.74 1.70
CA TYR A 70 -12.00 -16.46 1.74
C TYR A 70 -13.17 -15.48 1.59
N GLY A 71 -14.17 -15.92 0.87
CA GLY A 71 -15.40 -15.17 0.66
C GLY A 71 -15.49 -14.44 -0.67
N PRO A 72 -16.63 -13.78 -0.95
CA PRO A 72 -16.85 -12.97 -2.14
C PRO A 72 -15.85 -11.81 -2.20
N SER A 73 -15.41 -11.44 -3.39
CA SER A 73 -14.41 -10.39 -3.67
C SER A 73 -13.02 -10.61 -3.08
N ALA A 74 -12.81 -11.65 -2.26
CA ALA A 74 -11.52 -11.86 -1.62
C ALA A 74 -10.41 -12.16 -2.65
N TYR A 75 -9.26 -11.52 -2.43
CA TYR A 75 -8.04 -11.79 -3.19
C TYR A 75 -7.19 -12.84 -2.50
N SER A 76 -6.45 -13.60 -3.30
CA SER A 76 -5.41 -14.53 -2.86
C SER A 76 -4.15 -14.31 -3.67
N TYR A 77 -2.99 -14.68 -3.12
CA TYR A 77 -1.69 -14.59 -3.78
C TYR A 77 -0.79 -15.73 -3.34
N ASP A 78 -0.17 -16.43 -4.28
CA ASP A 78 0.72 -17.58 -4.02
C ASP A 78 2.22 -17.26 -4.11
N GLY A 79 2.57 -15.98 -4.34
CA GLY A 79 3.94 -15.54 -4.58
C GLY A 79 4.23 -15.25 -6.06
N THR A 80 3.37 -15.72 -6.97
CA THR A 80 3.50 -15.57 -8.43
C THR A 80 2.19 -15.16 -9.08
N LYS A 81 1.09 -15.80 -8.68
CA LYS A 81 -0.25 -15.52 -9.21
C LYS A 81 -1.09 -14.84 -8.14
N ARG A 82 -1.91 -13.91 -8.58
CA ARG A 82 -2.98 -13.30 -7.79
C ARG A 82 -4.31 -13.65 -8.43
N TRP A 83 -5.29 -13.96 -7.62
CA TRP A 83 -6.66 -14.21 -8.10
C TRP A 83 -7.68 -13.61 -7.15
N GLN A 84 -8.86 -13.38 -7.70
CA GLN A 84 -9.99 -12.80 -6.99
C GLN A 84 -11.21 -13.73 -7.12
N ASN A 85 -11.91 -13.92 -6.01
CA ASN A 85 -13.20 -14.57 -6.01
C ASN A 85 -14.27 -13.64 -6.59
N ILE A 86 -15.35 -14.26 -7.12
CA ILE A 86 -16.52 -13.53 -7.61
C ILE A 86 -17.10 -12.64 -6.51
N ASN A 87 -17.55 -11.44 -6.89
CA ASN A 87 -18.02 -10.42 -5.93
C ASN A 87 -19.44 -10.65 -5.41
N SER A 88 -20.32 -11.32 -6.16
CA SER A 88 -21.69 -11.64 -5.73
C SER A 88 -21.68 -12.76 -4.71
N THR A 89 -22.22 -12.51 -3.51
CA THR A 89 -22.36 -13.50 -2.43
C THR A 89 -23.17 -14.71 -2.88
N ASP A 90 -24.32 -14.51 -3.55
CA ASP A 90 -25.15 -15.61 -4.03
C ASP A 90 -24.43 -16.48 -5.07
N SER A 91 -23.75 -15.84 -6.01
CA SER A 91 -22.96 -16.53 -7.02
C SER A 91 -21.79 -17.30 -6.41
N TYR A 92 -21.13 -16.72 -5.40
CA TYR A 92 -20.06 -17.38 -4.66
C TYR A 92 -20.57 -18.65 -3.97
N ILE A 93 -21.68 -18.56 -3.22
CA ILE A 93 -22.30 -19.70 -2.54
C ILE A 93 -22.76 -20.76 -3.55
N LYS A 94 -23.42 -20.36 -4.65
CA LYS A 94 -23.88 -21.27 -5.71
C LYS A 94 -22.73 -22.05 -6.31
N LYS A 95 -21.60 -21.39 -6.61
CA LYS A 95 -20.40 -22.07 -7.16
C LYS A 95 -19.84 -23.09 -6.18
N LEU A 96 -19.68 -22.73 -4.91
CA LEU A 96 -19.16 -23.65 -3.89
C LEU A 96 -20.08 -24.87 -3.68
N LYS A 97 -21.40 -24.65 -3.58
CA LYS A 97 -22.39 -25.75 -3.46
C LYS A 97 -22.36 -26.71 -4.66
N SER A 98 -21.98 -26.24 -5.84
CA SER A 98 -21.83 -27.06 -7.05
C SER A 98 -20.39 -27.55 -7.27
N HIS A 99 -19.53 -27.49 -6.25
CA HIS A 99 -18.11 -27.88 -6.32
C HIS A 99 -17.33 -27.20 -7.46
N ARG A 100 -17.72 -25.97 -7.83
CA ARG A 100 -17.04 -25.15 -8.84
C ARG A 100 -16.18 -24.10 -8.18
N SER A 101 -15.03 -23.79 -8.81
CA SER A 101 -14.16 -22.72 -8.34
C SER A 101 -14.90 -21.37 -8.34
N PRO A 102 -14.83 -20.60 -7.25
CA PRO A 102 -15.41 -19.27 -7.19
C PRO A 102 -14.50 -18.19 -7.81
N ILE A 103 -13.33 -18.54 -8.33
CA ILE A 103 -12.40 -17.60 -8.94
C ILE A 103 -13.05 -16.96 -10.17
N HIS A 104 -12.97 -15.62 -10.21
CA HIS A 104 -13.49 -14.77 -11.30
C HIS A 104 -12.36 -14.21 -12.16
N PHE A 105 -11.26 -13.84 -11.54
CA PHE A 105 -10.12 -13.20 -12.20
C PHE A 105 -8.82 -13.81 -11.67
N SER A 106 -7.82 -13.91 -12.53
CA SER A 106 -6.46 -14.26 -12.12
C SER A 106 -5.43 -13.60 -13.03
N GLU A 107 -4.29 -13.23 -12.46
CA GLU A 107 -3.15 -12.66 -13.16
C GLU A 107 -1.84 -13.29 -12.69
N THR A 108 -0.85 -13.31 -13.55
CA THR A 108 0.53 -13.69 -13.18
C THR A 108 1.35 -12.41 -13.05
N ILE A 109 1.93 -12.20 -11.87
CA ILE A 109 2.75 -11.03 -11.58
C ILE A 109 4.15 -11.27 -12.15
N ASN A 110 4.54 -10.52 -13.16
CA ASN A 110 5.87 -10.62 -13.74
C ASN A 110 6.93 -9.95 -12.83
N LYS A 111 8.21 -10.15 -13.14
CA LYS A 111 9.33 -9.63 -12.31
C LYS A 111 9.34 -8.11 -12.19
N LYS A 112 8.95 -7.39 -13.24
CA LYS A 112 8.89 -5.93 -13.23
C LYS A 112 7.78 -5.45 -12.31
N ASP A 113 6.58 -5.99 -12.49
CA ASP A 113 5.42 -5.62 -11.68
C ASP A 113 5.65 -5.95 -10.21
N LYS A 114 6.21 -7.14 -9.90
CA LYS A 114 6.61 -7.50 -8.55
C LYS A 114 7.64 -6.52 -7.95
N THR A 115 8.58 -6.04 -8.77
CA THR A 115 9.55 -5.04 -8.31
C THR A 115 8.88 -3.71 -8.02
N ASN A 116 7.95 -3.28 -8.86
CA ASN A 116 7.17 -2.06 -8.64
C ASN A 116 6.25 -2.18 -7.42
N GLU A 117 5.68 -3.36 -7.15
CA GLU A 117 4.94 -3.63 -5.91
C GLU A 117 5.86 -3.55 -4.66
N ILE A 118 7.09 -4.10 -4.73
CA ILE A 118 8.08 -3.97 -3.65
C ILE A 118 8.36 -2.49 -3.36
N ILE A 119 8.47 -1.67 -4.40
CA ILE A 119 8.68 -0.23 -4.25
C ILE A 119 7.45 0.43 -3.63
N GLY A 120 6.28 0.23 -4.24
CA GLY A 120 5.03 0.88 -3.82
C GLY A 120 4.62 0.51 -2.40
N PHE A 121 4.60 -0.77 -2.08
CA PHE A 121 4.20 -1.26 -0.75
C PHE A 121 5.28 -1.00 0.30
N GLY A 122 6.57 -1.17 -0.06
CA GLY A 122 7.66 -0.92 0.88
C GLY A 122 7.70 0.52 1.37
N LEU A 123 7.52 1.51 0.49
CA LEU A 123 7.49 2.92 0.88
C LEU A 123 6.30 3.30 1.76
N ARG A 124 5.26 2.48 1.82
CA ARG A 124 4.11 2.69 2.72
C ARG A 124 4.37 2.19 4.14
N THR A 125 5.46 1.49 4.37
CA THR A 125 5.83 0.97 5.70
C THR A 125 6.90 1.82 6.37
N ALA A 126 6.92 1.84 7.69
CA ALA A 126 7.95 2.53 8.46
C ALA A 126 9.34 1.91 8.29
N SER A 127 9.42 0.61 7.93
CA SER A 127 10.68 -0.07 7.61
C SER A 127 11.22 0.27 6.22
N GLY A 128 10.34 0.68 5.30
CA GLY A 128 10.73 1.02 3.93
C GLY A 128 11.06 -0.20 3.06
N ILE A 129 11.87 0.05 2.04
CA ILE A 129 12.34 -0.94 1.06
C ILE A 129 13.74 -1.38 1.46
N LEU A 130 13.97 -2.69 1.55
CA LEU A 130 15.32 -3.24 1.58
C LEU A 130 15.89 -3.27 0.15
N VAL A 131 17.07 -2.68 -0.04
CA VAL A 131 17.70 -2.51 -1.37
C VAL A 131 18.02 -3.86 -2.02
N ASP A 132 18.34 -4.88 -1.24
CA ASP A 132 18.62 -6.25 -1.70
C ASP A 132 17.39 -6.96 -2.30
N ARG A 133 16.18 -6.50 -1.97
CA ARG A 133 14.93 -7.00 -2.60
C ARG A 133 14.76 -6.55 -4.05
N ILE A 134 15.53 -5.56 -4.52
CA ILE A 134 15.49 -5.11 -5.90
C ILE A 134 16.33 -6.06 -6.78
N PRO A 135 15.72 -6.75 -7.76
CA PRO A 135 16.45 -7.69 -8.60
C PRO A 135 17.62 -7.01 -9.36
N LYS A 136 18.75 -7.72 -9.47
CA LYS A 136 19.95 -7.20 -10.12
C LYS A 136 19.71 -6.62 -11.51
N VAL A 137 18.81 -7.24 -12.29
CA VAL A 137 18.43 -6.80 -13.64
C VAL A 137 17.84 -5.38 -13.67
N TYR A 138 17.23 -4.93 -12.57
CA TYR A 138 16.63 -3.60 -12.44
C TYR A 138 17.47 -2.62 -11.62
N SER A 139 18.58 -3.08 -11.02
CA SER A 139 19.36 -2.28 -10.08
C SER A 139 19.92 -0.98 -10.68
N GLN A 140 20.32 -0.98 -11.94
CA GLN A 140 20.83 0.22 -12.63
C GLN A 140 19.73 1.27 -12.80
N LYS A 141 18.56 0.87 -13.33
CA LYS A 141 17.41 1.76 -13.51
C LYS A 141 16.92 2.30 -12.17
N PHE A 142 16.79 1.41 -11.18
CA PHE A 142 16.40 1.78 -9.82
C PHE A 142 17.33 2.83 -9.21
N ARG A 143 18.66 2.63 -9.29
CA ARG A 143 19.65 3.60 -8.78
C ARG A 143 19.58 4.94 -9.51
N LYS A 144 19.32 4.94 -10.84
CA LYS A 144 19.12 6.17 -11.60
C LYS A 144 17.89 6.93 -11.10
N ASN A 145 16.77 6.24 -10.97
CA ASN A 145 15.52 6.84 -10.45
C ASN A 145 15.73 7.35 -9.02
N LEU A 146 16.41 6.56 -8.17
CA LEU A 146 16.67 6.92 -6.78
C LEU A 146 17.45 8.25 -6.66
N LYS A 147 18.46 8.48 -7.51
CA LYS A 147 19.19 9.77 -7.53
C LYS A 147 18.25 10.95 -7.83
N SER A 148 17.33 10.79 -8.79
CA SER A 148 16.34 11.82 -9.11
C SER A 148 15.35 12.03 -7.97
N VAL A 149 14.89 10.94 -7.37
CA VAL A 149 13.97 10.96 -6.23
C VAL A 149 14.61 11.64 -5.01
N GLN A 150 15.86 11.32 -4.69
CA GLN A 150 16.60 11.97 -3.61
C GLN A 150 16.70 13.50 -3.80
N LYS A 151 16.94 13.96 -5.03
CA LYS A 151 17.01 15.39 -5.34
C LYS A 151 15.63 16.06 -5.22
N LYS A 152 14.58 15.41 -5.75
CA LYS A 152 13.21 15.96 -5.76
C LYS A 152 12.55 15.93 -4.38
N TRP A 153 12.81 14.89 -3.60
CA TRP A 153 12.12 14.56 -2.36
C TRP A 153 13.05 14.51 -1.14
N GLU A 154 14.15 15.27 -1.13
CA GLU A 154 15.21 15.19 -0.11
C GLU A 154 14.71 15.32 1.33
N LYS A 155 13.67 16.16 1.56
CA LYS A 155 13.05 16.35 2.88
C LYS A 155 12.04 15.27 3.28
N ALA A 156 11.76 14.32 2.39
CA ALA A 156 10.72 13.32 2.55
C ALA A 156 11.27 11.88 2.62
N ILE A 157 12.47 11.66 2.06
CA ILE A 157 13.06 10.33 1.91
C ILE A 157 14.35 10.20 2.72
N ILE A 158 14.51 9.03 3.33
CA ILE A 158 15.73 8.63 4.05
C ILE A 158 16.33 7.47 3.26
N VAL A 159 17.57 7.65 2.82
CA VAL A 159 18.30 6.65 2.05
C VAL A 159 19.54 6.24 2.82
N ASP A 160 19.65 4.94 3.08
CA ASP A 160 20.79 4.28 3.67
C ASP A 160 21.35 3.24 2.69
N LYS A 161 22.52 2.66 2.99
CA LYS A 161 23.14 1.61 2.18
C LYS A 161 22.21 0.42 1.96
N ASN A 162 21.41 0.05 2.96
CA ASN A 162 20.62 -1.16 3.01
C ASN A 162 19.12 -0.93 2.83
N PHE A 163 18.63 0.29 3.08
CA PHE A 163 17.20 0.58 3.01
C PHE A 163 16.89 1.98 2.49
N ILE A 164 15.68 2.14 2.00
CA ILE A 164 15.07 3.39 1.57
C ILE A 164 13.72 3.49 2.25
N LYS A 165 13.48 4.53 3.01
CA LYS A 165 12.20 4.73 3.70
C LYS A 165 11.76 6.19 3.65
N LEU A 166 10.50 6.42 3.91
CA LEU A 166 9.94 7.76 4.05
C LEU A 166 9.97 8.19 5.52
N ASN A 167 10.14 9.47 5.75
CA ASN A 167 9.82 10.07 7.04
C ASN A 167 8.32 10.42 7.10
N GLN A 168 7.87 10.98 8.21
CA GLN A 168 6.47 11.33 8.42
C GLN A 168 5.90 12.28 7.35
N ASN A 169 6.68 13.28 6.92
CA ASN A 169 6.28 14.17 5.82
C ASN A 169 6.22 13.43 4.48
N GLY A 170 7.14 12.48 4.27
CA GLY A 170 7.18 11.66 3.07
C GLY A 170 5.94 10.77 2.90
N PHE A 171 5.33 10.33 3.99
CA PHE A 171 4.10 9.54 3.93
C PHE A 171 2.94 10.28 3.24
N LEU A 172 2.90 11.62 3.33
CA LEU A 172 1.91 12.43 2.59
C LEU A 172 2.05 12.29 1.06
N PHE A 173 3.22 11.93 0.58
CA PHE A 173 3.57 11.85 -0.84
C PHE A 173 3.99 10.45 -1.27
N ALA A 174 3.72 9.42 -0.46
CA ALA A 174 4.23 8.07 -0.67
C ALA A 174 3.95 7.52 -2.06
N ASP A 175 2.73 7.71 -2.58
CA ASP A 175 2.36 7.23 -3.91
C ASP A 175 3.11 7.98 -5.02
N ALA A 176 3.28 9.29 -4.91
CA ALA A 176 4.02 10.09 -5.87
C ALA A 176 5.52 9.71 -5.87
N ILE A 177 6.10 9.53 -4.68
CA ILE A 177 7.50 9.10 -4.53
C ILE A 177 7.69 7.68 -5.10
N ALA A 178 6.73 6.78 -4.84
CA ALA A 178 6.77 5.43 -5.38
C ALA A 178 6.73 5.43 -6.91
N ILE A 179 5.85 6.22 -7.53
CA ILE A 179 5.76 6.35 -9.00
C ILE A 179 7.09 6.87 -9.58
N ASP A 180 7.68 7.90 -8.98
CA ASP A 180 8.97 8.43 -9.42
C ASP A 180 10.12 7.40 -9.31
N LEU A 181 10.01 6.43 -8.38
CA LEU A 181 11.02 5.42 -8.13
C LEU A 181 10.84 4.13 -8.96
N MET A 182 9.63 3.84 -9.46
CA MET A 182 9.30 2.63 -10.22
C MET A 182 10.14 2.44 -11.50
N ILE A 183 10.24 1.18 -11.94
CA ILE A 183 11.08 0.75 -13.06
C ILE A 183 10.28 0.40 -14.31
#